data_efb93ee7ace373261cf81c86b2475130
#
_entry.id   efb93ee7ace373261cf81c86b2475130
#
_cell.length_a   1.000
_cell.length_b   1.000
_cell.length_c   1.000
_cell.angle_alpha   90.00
_cell.angle_beta   90.00
_cell.angle_gamma   90.00
#
_symmetry.space_group_name_H-M   'P 1'
#
loop_
_entity.id
_entity.type
_entity.pdbx_description
1 polymer ?
#
loop_
_entity_poly.entity_id
_entity_poly.type
_entity_poly.pdbx_seq_one_letter_code
_entity_poly.pdbx_strand_id
1 'polypeptide(L)'
;CNDVEIKQNDVRNIASWTPQGTRPGIPFLPGRVVMQDFTGVPAIVDLAAMRAAVARLGGDPKKINPLVPVDLVIDHSVQVDFFATADALNRNTEMEFLRNRERYEFLKWGQKAFSNFRVVPPMTGIVHQVNLENLAEVVMTKETSEVSNTSEVLAFPDTLVGTDSHTTMINGLGVVG
;
A
#
# COMPACT_ATOMS: atom_id res chain seq x y z
N CYS A 1 -13.28 16.07 -6.04
CA CYS A 1 -14.55 15.35 -6.01
C CYS A 1 -14.68 14.60 -7.32
N ASN A 2 -15.04 13.34 -7.28
CA ASN A 2 -15.21 12.47 -8.46
C ASN A 2 -16.69 12.15 -8.75
N ASP A 3 -17.60 12.75 -7.96
CA ASP A 3 -19.07 12.60 -8.01
C ASP A 3 -19.59 11.15 -7.88
N VAL A 4 -18.72 10.20 -7.67
CA VAL A 4 -19.04 8.78 -7.40
C VAL A 4 -18.95 8.50 -5.91
N GLU A 5 -17.75 8.59 -5.34
CA GLU A 5 -17.46 8.33 -3.93
C GLU A 5 -17.43 9.61 -3.12
N ILE A 6 -16.83 10.68 -3.65
CA ILE A 6 -16.71 11.99 -3.02
C ILE A 6 -17.59 12.99 -3.76
N LYS A 7 -18.69 13.36 -3.14
CA LYS A 7 -19.70 14.26 -3.69
C LYS A 7 -19.42 15.72 -3.29
N GLN A 8 -20.00 16.65 -4.03
CA GLN A 8 -19.87 18.08 -3.75
C GLN A 8 -20.35 18.45 -2.32
N ASN A 9 -21.33 17.72 -1.78
CA ASN A 9 -21.80 17.95 -0.42
C ASN A 9 -20.76 17.58 0.64
N ASP A 10 -19.93 16.57 0.40
CA ASP A 10 -18.86 16.16 1.32
C ASP A 10 -17.79 17.25 1.40
N VAL A 11 -17.46 17.86 0.26
CA VAL A 11 -16.54 19.02 0.22
C VAL A 11 -17.11 20.20 1.00
N ARG A 12 -18.42 20.49 0.88
CA ARG A 12 -19.08 21.55 1.65
C ARG A 12 -19.09 21.25 3.15
N ASN A 13 -19.33 20.00 3.54
CA ASN A 13 -19.28 19.56 4.94
C ASN A 13 -17.90 19.79 5.56
N ILE A 14 -16.83 19.52 4.83
CA ILE A 14 -15.47 19.79 5.28
C ILE A 14 -15.23 21.31 5.37
N ALA A 15 -15.61 22.05 4.37
CA ALA A 15 -15.42 23.52 4.33
C ALA A 15 -16.17 24.25 5.44
N SER A 16 -17.30 23.69 5.91
CA SER A 16 -18.11 24.24 7.00
C SER A 16 -17.80 23.65 8.38
N TRP A 17 -16.70 22.88 8.49
CA TRP A 17 -16.34 22.23 9.75
C TRP A 17 -16.05 23.22 10.88
N THR A 18 -16.58 22.93 12.06
CA THR A 18 -16.30 23.69 13.29
C THR A 18 -16.00 22.74 14.46
N PRO A 19 -15.17 23.15 15.44
CA PRO A 19 -14.79 22.28 16.55
C PRO A 19 -15.99 21.78 17.38
N GLN A 20 -17.05 22.58 17.50
CA GLN A 20 -18.27 22.32 18.32
C GLN A 20 -19.43 21.81 17.48
N GLY A 21 -19.29 21.70 16.17
CA GLY A 21 -20.37 21.31 15.27
C GLY A 21 -20.62 19.80 15.23
N THR A 22 -21.73 19.40 14.61
CA THR A 22 -21.99 18.02 14.24
C THR A 22 -20.95 17.60 13.20
N ARG A 23 -20.37 16.43 13.38
CA ARG A 23 -19.33 15.88 12.49
C ARG A 23 -19.91 14.73 11.67
N PRO A 24 -20.47 14.99 10.49
CA PRO A 24 -20.91 13.91 9.60
C PRO A 24 -19.70 13.09 9.14
N GLY A 25 -19.90 11.79 8.92
CA GLY A 25 -18.92 10.96 8.25
C GLY A 25 -18.67 11.48 6.84
N ILE A 26 -17.42 11.44 6.41
CA ILE A 26 -17.02 11.80 5.05
C ILE A 26 -16.32 10.62 4.40
N PRO A 27 -16.49 10.40 3.08
CA PRO A 27 -15.69 9.41 2.37
C PRO A 27 -14.23 9.85 2.32
N PHE A 28 -13.33 8.89 2.46
CA PHE A 28 -11.89 9.10 2.46
C PHE A 28 -11.24 8.18 1.44
N LEU A 29 -10.47 8.74 0.52
CA LEU A 29 -9.63 8.00 -0.42
C LEU A 29 -8.17 8.19 0.01
N PRO A 30 -7.50 7.15 0.53
CA PRO A 30 -6.09 7.26 0.91
C PRO A 30 -5.19 7.48 -0.30
N GLY A 31 -4.07 8.16 -0.09
CA GLY A 31 -3.03 8.32 -1.10
C GLY A 31 -2.34 7.00 -1.45
N ARG A 32 -2.28 6.07 -0.49
CA ARG A 32 -1.70 4.73 -0.65
C ARG A 32 -2.18 3.74 0.41
N VAL A 33 -1.84 2.47 0.21
CA VAL A 33 -2.07 1.38 1.16
C VAL A 33 -0.73 0.78 1.57
N VAL A 34 -0.52 0.58 2.86
CA VAL A 34 0.63 -0.17 3.39
C VAL A 34 0.14 -1.50 3.94
N MET A 35 0.73 -2.59 3.49
CA MET A 35 0.39 -3.95 3.88
C MET A 35 1.60 -4.63 4.52
N GLN A 36 1.34 -5.50 5.47
CA GLN A 36 2.31 -6.48 5.93
C GLN A 36 2.15 -7.80 5.15
N ASP A 37 3.09 -8.73 5.28
CA ASP A 37 3.15 -9.94 4.46
C ASP A 37 2.04 -10.96 4.75
N PHE A 38 1.51 -11.07 5.97
CA PHE A 38 0.43 -12.02 6.28
C PHE A 38 -0.91 -11.63 5.67
N THR A 39 -1.22 -10.34 5.61
CA THR A 39 -2.47 -9.84 5.03
C THR A 39 -2.31 -9.41 3.58
N GLY A 40 -1.13 -8.89 3.22
CA GLY A 40 -0.86 -8.36 1.88
C GLY A 40 -0.68 -9.44 0.83
N VAL A 41 0.00 -10.55 1.13
CA VAL A 41 0.17 -11.65 0.16
C VAL A 41 -1.16 -12.23 -0.28
N PRO A 42 -2.12 -12.57 0.60
CA PRO A 42 -3.46 -12.99 0.20
C PRO A 42 -4.19 -11.95 -0.68
N ALA A 43 -4.09 -10.67 -0.36
CA ALA A 43 -4.72 -9.62 -1.16
C ALA A 43 -4.16 -9.58 -2.60
N ILE A 44 -2.86 -9.78 -2.78
CA ILE A 44 -2.25 -9.87 -4.11
C ILE A 44 -2.65 -11.16 -4.84
N VAL A 45 -2.84 -12.27 -4.11
CA VAL A 45 -3.41 -13.50 -4.69
C VAL A 45 -4.81 -13.27 -5.23
N ASP A 46 -5.66 -12.53 -4.51
CA ASP A 46 -7.01 -12.18 -4.96
C ASP A 46 -6.97 -11.34 -6.24
N LEU A 47 -6.09 -10.32 -6.31
CA LEU A 47 -5.91 -9.53 -7.54
C LEU A 47 -5.42 -10.40 -8.70
N ALA A 48 -4.53 -11.35 -8.47
CA ALA A 48 -4.07 -12.31 -9.48
C ALA A 48 -5.23 -13.21 -9.95
N ALA A 49 -6.05 -13.70 -9.03
CA ALA A 49 -7.25 -14.48 -9.34
C ALA A 49 -8.27 -13.69 -10.15
N MET A 50 -8.48 -12.41 -9.82
CA MET A 50 -9.32 -11.49 -10.60
C MET A 50 -8.80 -11.33 -12.04
N ARG A 51 -7.49 -11.17 -12.22
CA ARG A 51 -6.86 -11.12 -13.57
C ARG A 51 -7.14 -12.39 -14.36
N ALA A 52 -6.96 -13.55 -13.73
CA ALA A 52 -7.24 -14.83 -14.36
C ALA A 52 -8.73 -14.98 -14.74
N ALA A 53 -9.64 -14.51 -13.89
CA ALA A 53 -11.07 -14.52 -14.17
C ALA A 53 -11.42 -13.60 -15.37
N VAL A 54 -10.90 -12.38 -15.40
CA VAL A 54 -11.11 -11.44 -16.52
C VAL A 54 -10.58 -12.02 -17.83
N ALA A 55 -9.40 -12.65 -17.82
CA ALA A 55 -8.85 -13.31 -19.00
C ALA A 55 -9.75 -14.45 -19.49
N ARG A 56 -10.30 -15.29 -18.60
CA ARG A 56 -11.24 -16.36 -18.98
C ARG A 56 -12.55 -15.82 -19.58
N LEU A 57 -12.96 -14.64 -19.17
CA LEU A 57 -14.14 -13.95 -19.72
C LEU A 57 -13.85 -13.17 -21.02
N GLY A 58 -12.63 -13.23 -21.55
CA GLY A 58 -12.23 -12.55 -22.78
C GLY A 58 -11.92 -11.06 -22.60
N GLY A 59 -11.81 -10.57 -21.35
CA GLY A 59 -11.43 -9.21 -21.05
C GLY A 59 -9.92 -9.02 -20.95
N ASP A 60 -9.48 -7.77 -20.82
CA ASP A 60 -8.07 -7.43 -20.62
C ASP A 60 -7.68 -7.51 -19.14
N PRO A 61 -6.84 -8.49 -18.73
CA PRO A 61 -6.42 -8.64 -17.34
C PRO A 61 -5.58 -7.46 -16.82
N LYS A 62 -4.96 -6.67 -17.69
CA LYS A 62 -4.19 -5.48 -17.30
C LYS A 62 -5.04 -4.37 -16.68
N LYS A 63 -6.36 -4.42 -16.86
CA LYS A 63 -7.29 -3.50 -16.19
C LYS A 63 -7.41 -3.75 -14.70
N ILE A 64 -7.03 -4.93 -14.21
CA ILE A 64 -7.00 -5.24 -12.78
C ILE A 64 -5.64 -4.79 -12.21
N ASN A 65 -5.67 -3.72 -11.46
CA ASN A 65 -4.54 -3.15 -10.71
C ASN A 65 -5.04 -2.60 -9.37
N PRO A 66 -4.20 -2.42 -8.38
CA PRO A 66 -4.53 -1.59 -7.22
C PRO A 66 -4.96 -0.19 -7.67
N LEU A 67 -6.02 0.33 -7.08
CA LEU A 67 -6.56 1.66 -7.43
C LEU A 67 -5.66 2.81 -6.95
N VAL A 68 -4.91 2.56 -5.87
CA VAL A 68 -3.92 3.47 -5.30
C VAL A 68 -2.59 2.73 -5.14
N PRO A 69 -1.46 3.40 -4.97
CA PRO A 69 -0.18 2.76 -4.70
C PRO A 69 -0.25 1.83 -3.48
N VAL A 70 0.39 0.69 -3.57
CA VAL A 70 0.45 -0.31 -2.50
C VAL A 70 1.90 -0.65 -2.20
N ASP A 71 2.28 -0.51 -0.94
CA ASP A 71 3.56 -0.95 -0.40
C ASP A 71 3.34 -2.18 0.49
N LEU A 72 3.91 -3.32 0.11
CA LEU A 72 3.89 -4.54 0.92
C LEU A 72 5.26 -4.72 1.56
N VAL A 73 5.30 -4.69 2.90
CA VAL A 73 6.53 -4.84 3.68
C VAL A 73 6.61 -6.26 4.25
N ILE A 74 7.73 -6.93 3.97
CA ILE A 74 7.97 -8.30 4.45
C ILE A 74 8.79 -8.22 5.74
N ASP A 75 8.12 -8.44 6.87
CA ASP A 75 8.75 -8.41 8.19
C ASP A 75 8.12 -9.38 9.22
N HIS A 76 6.80 -9.52 9.23
CA HIS A 76 6.08 -10.28 10.25
C HIS A 76 6.28 -11.79 10.15
N SER A 77 6.55 -12.31 8.98
CA SER A 77 6.77 -13.74 8.75
C SER A 77 8.22 -14.16 8.90
N VAL A 78 9.15 -13.22 9.07
CA VAL A 78 10.58 -13.51 9.23
C VAL A 78 10.85 -14.19 10.56
N GLN A 79 11.54 -15.34 10.51
CA GLN A 79 11.89 -16.13 11.67
C GLN A 79 13.40 -16.05 11.96
N VAL A 80 13.75 -16.09 13.25
CA VAL A 80 15.13 -16.17 13.69
C VAL A 80 15.46 -17.60 14.07
N ASP A 81 16.19 -18.30 13.20
CA ASP A 81 16.66 -19.67 13.41
C ASP A 81 18.07 -19.68 14.06
N PHE A 82 18.88 -18.69 13.77
CA PHE A 82 20.25 -18.56 14.24
C PHE A 82 20.41 -17.25 15.01
N PHE A 83 21.12 -17.29 16.14
CA PHE A 83 21.33 -16.13 17.01
C PHE A 83 22.70 -16.19 17.70
N ALA A 84 23.13 -15.07 18.24
CA ALA A 84 24.35 -14.92 19.03
C ALA A 84 25.66 -15.36 18.33
N THR A 85 25.69 -15.38 17.01
CA THR A 85 26.89 -15.64 16.18
C THR A 85 27.06 -14.54 15.13
N ALA A 86 28.29 -14.30 14.71
CA ALA A 86 28.59 -13.24 13.74
C ALA A 86 27.96 -13.47 12.36
N ASP A 87 27.68 -14.70 12.01
CA ASP A 87 27.08 -15.14 10.75
C ASP A 87 25.55 -15.31 10.82
N ALA A 88 24.94 -15.12 12.00
CA ALA A 88 23.52 -15.36 12.23
C ALA A 88 22.61 -14.61 11.24
N LEU A 89 22.89 -13.34 10.94
CA LEU A 89 22.12 -12.53 10.02
C LEU A 89 22.09 -13.15 8.61
N ASN A 90 23.26 -13.52 8.08
CA ASN A 90 23.37 -14.10 6.75
C ASN A 90 22.63 -15.45 6.67
N ARG A 91 22.83 -16.30 7.67
CA ARG A 91 22.16 -17.61 7.73
C ARG A 91 20.64 -17.51 7.84
N ASN A 92 20.13 -16.57 8.64
CA ASN A 92 18.69 -16.32 8.72
C ASN A 92 18.14 -15.80 7.39
N THR A 93 18.87 -14.93 6.69
CA THR A 93 18.49 -14.43 5.37
C THR A 93 18.41 -15.56 4.35
N GLU A 94 19.41 -16.43 4.29
CA GLU A 94 19.40 -17.60 3.40
C GLU A 94 18.24 -18.54 3.69
N MET A 95 17.98 -18.82 4.98
CA MET A 95 16.85 -19.66 5.40
C MET A 95 15.50 -19.04 5.05
N GLU A 96 15.35 -17.73 5.21
CA GLU A 96 14.13 -17.02 4.86
C GLU A 96 13.82 -17.16 3.36
N PHE A 97 14.80 -16.91 2.49
CA PHE A 97 14.62 -17.06 1.04
C PHE A 97 14.41 -18.51 0.61
N LEU A 98 15.09 -19.48 1.25
CA LEU A 98 14.89 -20.90 0.96
C LEU A 98 13.47 -21.35 1.35
N ARG A 99 13.03 -21.01 2.57
CA ARG A 99 11.72 -21.40 3.15
C ARG A 99 10.55 -20.80 2.39
N ASN A 100 10.66 -19.57 1.95
CA ASN A 100 9.58 -18.80 1.36
C ASN A 100 9.79 -18.49 -0.14
N ARG A 101 10.54 -19.31 -0.83
CA ARG A 101 10.92 -19.12 -2.23
C ARG A 101 9.72 -18.84 -3.14
N GLU A 102 8.68 -19.67 -3.07
CA GLU A 102 7.48 -19.52 -3.92
C GLU A 102 6.79 -18.18 -3.68
N ARG A 103 6.70 -17.74 -2.42
CA ARG A 103 6.13 -16.46 -2.05
C ARG A 103 6.92 -15.31 -2.66
N TYR A 104 8.24 -15.35 -2.59
CA TYR A 104 9.09 -14.29 -3.17
C TYR A 104 9.05 -14.27 -4.70
N GLU A 105 9.00 -15.41 -5.32
CA GLU A 105 8.83 -15.52 -6.78
C GLU A 105 7.46 -14.91 -7.19
N PHE A 106 6.41 -15.22 -6.45
CA PHE A 106 5.07 -14.65 -6.67
C PHE A 106 5.05 -13.13 -6.48
N LEU A 107 5.62 -12.61 -5.40
CA LEU A 107 5.67 -11.18 -5.14
C LEU A 107 6.51 -10.43 -6.19
N LYS A 108 7.61 -11.01 -6.63
CA LYS A 108 8.43 -10.47 -7.71
C LYS A 108 7.68 -10.42 -9.05
N TRP A 109 6.86 -11.44 -9.31
CA TRP A 109 5.92 -11.40 -10.43
C TRP A 109 4.91 -10.27 -10.25
N GLY A 110 4.33 -10.13 -9.07
CA GLY A 110 3.35 -9.10 -8.74
C GLY A 110 3.84 -7.68 -9.02
N GLN A 111 5.07 -7.36 -8.62
CA GLN A 111 5.68 -6.06 -8.90
C GLN A 111 5.85 -5.76 -10.40
N LYS A 112 5.97 -6.78 -11.22
CA LYS A 112 6.05 -6.63 -12.69
C LYS A 112 4.68 -6.60 -13.35
N ALA A 113 3.72 -7.29 -12.76
CA ALA A 113 2.38 -7.45 -13.30
C ALA A 113 1.49 -6.25 -12.97
N PHE A 114 1.58 -5.71 -11.76
CA PHE A 114 0.78 -4.59 -11.29
C PHE A 114 1.57 -3.28 -11.36
N SER A 115 0.94 -2.22 -11.85
CA SER A 115 1.59 -0.91 -12.03
C SER A 115 1.76 -0.13 -10.71
N ASN A 116 0.89 -0.38 -9.73
CA ASN A 116 0.83 0.35 -8.47
C ASN A 116 1.21 -0.54 -7.27
N PHE A 117 2.15 -1.46 -7.44
CA PHE A 117 2.53 -2.39 -6.40
C PHE A 117 4.03 -2.46 -6.21
N ARG A 118 4.48 -2.24 -4.98
CA ARG A 118 5.88 -2.34 -4.56
C ARG A 118 6.02 -3.30 -3.38
N VAL A 119 7.10 -4.05 -3.36
CA VAL A 119 7.46 -4.94 -2.23
C VAL A 119 8.74 -4.43 -1.60
N VAL A 120 8.71 -4.21 -0.29
CA VAL A 120 9.89 -3.95 0.53
C VAL A 120 10.41 -5.29 1.02
N PRO A 121 11.65 -5.69 0.66
CA PRO A 121 12.18 -7.01 0.97
C PRO A 121 12.43 -7.19 2.46
N PRO A 122 12.61 -8.44 2.93
CA PRO A 122 12.99 -8.71 4.32
C PRO A 122 14.34 -8.07 4.65
N MET A 123 14.65 -7.94 5.94
CA MET A 123 15.88 -7.33 6.47
C MET A 123 16.05 -5.82 6.19
N THR A 124 14.98 -5.15 5.78
CA THR A 124 14.97 -3.69 5.54
C THR A 124 14.46 -2.90 6.76
N GLY A 125 13.96 -3.59 7.77
CA GLY A 125 13.35 -3.06 8.97
C GLY A 125 11.86 -3.39 9.06
N ILE A 126 11.27 -3.24 10.23
CA ILE A 126 9.86 -3.53 10.48
C ILE A 126 8.96 -2.40 9.97
N VAL A 127 7.74 -2.75 9.59
CA VAL A 127 6.78 -1.80 9.01
C VAL A 127 6.27 -0.76 10.02
N HIS A 128 6.33 -1.04 11.33
CA HIS A 128 5.71 -0.21 12.35
C HIS A 128 6.34 1.19 12.48
N GLN A 129 7.65 1.26 12.71
CA GLN A 129 8.33 2.53 12.98
C GLN A 129 9.44 2.81 11.97
N VAL A 130 10.36 1.88 11.80
CA VAL A 130 11.58 2.11 11.00
C VAL A 130 11.27 2.29 9.52
N ASN A 131 10.43 1.42 8.95
CA ASN A 131 10.08 1.53 7.53
C ASN A 131 9.11 2.67 7.24
N LEU A 132 8.28 3.06 8.18
CA LEU A 132 7.37 4.18 7.98
C LEU A 132 8.13 5.49 7.78
N GLU A 133 9.21 5.72 8.52
CA GLU A 133 10.08 6.89 8.33
C GLU A 133 10.72 6.91 6.93
N ASN A 134 11.00 5.73 6.36
CA ASN A 134 11.54 5.62 5.00
C ASN A 134 10.47 5.60 3.90
N LEU A 135 9.23 5.29 4.24
CA LEU A 135 8.12 5.20 3.30
C LEU A 135 7.28 6.48 3.25
N ALA A 136 7.25 7.26 4.35
CA ALA A 136 6.43 8.46 4.44
C ALA A 136 6.97 9.57 3.53
N GLU A 137 6.07 10.18 2.79
CA GLU A 137 6.29 11.37 1.99
C GLU A 137 5.40 12.49 2.54
N VAL A 138 5.90 13.71 2.65
CA VAL A 138 5.08 14.82 3.14
C VAL A 138 4.01 15.20 2.13
N VAL A 139 4.38 15.18 0.85
CA VAL A 139 3.50 15.52 -0.28
C VAL A 139 3.68 14.48 -1.37
N MET A 140 2.58 13.87 -1.75
CA MET A 140 2.50 12.99 -2.91
C MET A 140 2.08 13.77 -4.14
N THR A 141 2.50 13.31 -5.32
CA THR A 141 2.13 13.90 -6.60
C THR A 141 1.56 12.85 -7.54
N LYS A 142 0.57 13.23 -8.32
CA LYS A 142 -0.02 12.40 -9.37
C LYS A 142 -0.17 13.24 -10.64
N GLU A 143 0.33 12.72 -11.75
CA GLU A 143 0.04 13.30 -13.06
C GLU A 143 -1.39 12.96 -13.46
N THR A 144 -2.17 13.99 -13.77
CA THR A 144 -3.52 13.81 -14.32
C THR A 144 -3.43 13.84 -15.83
N SER A 145 -3.62 12.70 -16.47
CA SER A 145 -3.74 12.57 -17.91
C SER A 145 -5.21 12.76 -18.33
N GLU A 146 -5.80 13.94 -18.15
CA GLU A 146 -7.16 14.20 -18.62
C GLU A 146 -7.20 15.36 -19.62
N VAL A 147 -7.53 14.95 -20.86
CA VAL A 147 -8.35 15.64 -21.88
C VAL A 147 -8.00 17.09 -22.27
N SER A 148 -7.01 17.72 -21.74
CA SER A 148 -6.47 18.98 -22.24
C SER A 148 -4.96 18.93 -22.33
N ASN A 149 -4.39 19.52 -23.36
CA ASN A 149 -2.96 19.54 -23.73
C ASN A 149 -1.99 20.10 -22.64
N THR A 150 -2.37 20.10 -21.39
CA THR A 150 -1.57 20.47 -20.24
C THR A 150 -1.62 19.34 -19.22
N SER A 151 -0.49 18.69 -18.97
CA SER A 151 -0.35 17.77 -17.84
C SER A 151 -0.43 18.56 -16.54
N GLU A 152 -1.55 18.48 -15.85
CA GLU A 152 -1.67 19.03 -14.49
C GLU A 152 -1.07 18.03 -13.50
N VAL A 153 -0.22 18.51 -12.61
CA VAL A 153 0.29 17.73 -11.49
C VAL A 153 -0.58 18.03 -10.28
N LEU A 154 -1.29 17.02 -9.82
CA LEU A 154 -2.02 17.08 -8.56
C LEU A 154 -1.08 16.79 -7.40
N ALA A 155 -0.93 17.74 -6.48
CA ALA A 155 -0.21 17.54 -5.23
C ALA A 155 -1.21 17.37 -4.07
N PHE A 156 -0.98 16.38 -3.20
CA PHE A 156 -1.85 16.08 -2.06
C PHE A 156 -1.02 15.56 -0.89
N PRO A 157 -1.52 15.71 0.37
CA PRO A 157 -0.84 15.19 1.54
C PRO A 157 -0.69 13.67 1.47
N ASP A 158 0.42 13.16 1.98
CA ASP A 158 0.60 11.73 2.19
C ASP A 158 -0.42 11.23 3.21
N THR A 159 -1.32 10.40 2.74
CA THR A 159 -2.36 9.75 3.55
C THR A 159 -2.38 8.28 3.22
N LEU A 160 -2.53 7.43 4.21
CA LEU A 160 -2.49 6.00 3.97
C LEU A 160 -3.50 5.24 4.82
N VAL A 161 -3.82 4.05 4.37
CA VAL A 161 -4.46 2.99 5.14
C VAL A 161 -3.49 1.84 5.26
N GLY A 162 -3.27 1.35 6.47
CA GLY A 162 -2.50 0.15 6.73
C GLY A 162 -3.41 -1.04 7.03
N THR A 163 -2.89 -2.25 6.88
CA THR A 163 -3.58 -3.45 7.35
C THR A 163 -3.30 -3.67 8.83
N ASP A 164 -4.28 -4.19 9.58
CA ASP A 164 -4.24 -4.41 11.03
C ASP A 164 -3.88 -3.14 11.83
N SER A 165 -3.00 -3.30 12.82
CA SER A 165 -2.52 -2.22 13.70
C SER A 165 -1.62 -1.20 13.00
N HIS A 166 -1.19 -1.44 11.76
CA HIS A 166 -0.28 -0.58 11.01
C HIS A 166 -0.86 0.80 10.73
N THR A 167 -2.18 0.90 10.53
CA THR A 167 -2.88 2.17 10.39
C THR A 167 -2.70 3.05 11.63
N THR A 168 -2.82 2.49 12.82
CA THR A 168 -2.65 3.21 14.09
C THR A 168 -1.20 3.64 14.32
N MET A 169 -0.23 2.82 13.95
CA MET A 169 1.20 3.09 14.10
C MET A 169 1.67 4.26 13.25
N ILE A 170 1.09 4.43 12.07
CA ILE A 170 1.40 5.49 11.12
C ILE A 170 1.03 6.87 11.62
N ASN A 171 0.00 6.99 12.45
CA ASN A 171 -0.38 8.25 13.06
C ASN A 171 0.78 8.92 13.85
N GLY A 172 1.75 8.14 14.35
CA GLY A 172 2.94 8.66 15.00
C GLY A 172 3.85 9.52 14.11
N LEU A 173 3.73 9.38 12.79
CA LEU A 173 4.46 10.19 11.81
C LEU A 173 3.66 11.42 11.33
N GLY A 174 2.47 11.65 11.86
CA GLY A 174 1.59 12.73 11.42
C GLY A 174 0.90 12.45 10.07
N VAL A 175 0.99 11.23 9.59
CA VAL A 175 0.27 10.75 8.40
C VAL A 175 -1.10 10.24 8.85
N VAL A 176 -2.15 10.72 8.18
CA VAL A 176 -3.50 10.25 8.48
C VAL A 176 -3.68 8.82 8.00
N GLY A 177 -3.96 7.93 8.93
CA GLY A 177 -4.21 6.53 8.70
C GLY A 177 -5.58 6.07 9.21
#